data_40b9b0863b0beb0fd9947cbfbaba1e01
#
_entry.id   40b9b0863b0beb0fd9947cbfbaba1e01
#
_cell.length_a   1.000
_cell.length_b   1.000
_cell.length_c   1.000
_cell.angle_alpha   90.00
_cell.angle_beta   90.00
_cell.angle_gamma   90.00
#
_symmetry.space_group_name_H-M   'P 1'
#
loop_
_entity.id
_entity.type
_entity.pdbx_description
1 polymer ?
#
loop_
_entity_poly.entity_id
_entity_poly.type
_entity_poly.pdbx_seq_one_letter_code
_entity_poly.pdbx_strand_id
1 'polypeptide(L)'
;AYVLGIDKKEAEFVKGAFEFKIERISHPALAELNEEFYGKVFRGAEIKSYEDFESKVKENIQKSYEIEGKNGLFNDIFEYYTKNTQIELPESFLKNWLLVVNEGKLTKEQIDEQFENFVLGLKWDLIKNKLAKDFELKVEHEEVIEKAKAVVRSQFGMHDNQLDEEMDKLVSNWAENILKKDNGKEYRKFFEEAFVEKVLDLIVSKVKLIEKTIDIEKFRELQQNKK
;
A
#
# COMPACT_ATOMS: atom_id res chain seq x y z
N ALA A 1 -6.09 -8.33 37.56
CA ALA A 1 -5.65 -8.99 36.34
C ALA A 1 -4.60 -8.15 35.61
N TYR A 2 -4.97 -7.03 35.01
CA TYR A 2 -4.04 -6.22 34.16
C TYR A 2 -2.76 -5.78 34.91
N VAL A 3 -2.89 -5.26 36.15
CA VAL A 3 -1.75 -4.77 36.95
C VAL A 3 -0.83 -5.89 37.41
N LEU A 4 -1.36 -7.10 37.57
CA LEU A 4 -0.61 -8.27 38.02
C LEU A 4 -0.09 -9.13 36.86
N GLY A 5 -0.46 -8.79 35.60
CA GLY A 5 -0.06 -9.57 34.41
C GLY A 5 -0.62 -11.00 34.39
N ILE A 6 -1.73 -11.27 35.08
CA ILE A 6 -2.37 -12.59 35.15
C ILE A 6 -3.76 -12.58 34.50
N ASP A 7 -4.28 -13.77 34.19
CA ASP A 7 -5.63 -13.94 33.62
C ASP A 7 -6.72 -13.44 34.62
N LYS A 8 -7.87 -12.99 34.08
CA LYS A 8 -9.01 -12.55 34.90
C LYS A 8 -9.49 -13.61 35.85
N LYS A 9 -9.52 -14.88 35.44
CA LYS A 9 -9.93 -16.02 36.29
C LYS A 9 -8.96 -16.27 37.43
N GLU A 10 -7.66 -16.13 37.18
CA GLU A 10 -6.63 -16.27 38.21
C GLU A 10 -6.67 -15.09 39.20
N ALA A 11 -6.98 -13.88 38.70
CA ALA A 11 -7.08 -12.69 39.52
C ALA A 11 -8.20 -12.78 40.59
N GLU A 12 -9.26 -13.57 40.38
CA GLU A 12 -10.35 -13.78 41.32
C GLU A 12 -9.90 -14.54 42.60
N PHE A 13 -8.84 -15.33 42.52
CA PHE A 13 -8.29 -16.09 43.62
C PHE A 13 -7.23 -15.32 44.41
N VAL A 14 -6.76 -14.19 43.89
CA VAL A 14 -5.74 -13.38 44.54
C VAL A 14 -6.38 -12.52 45.63
N LYS A 15 -6.16 -12.87 46.88
CA LYS A 15 -6.64 -12.14 48.07
C LYS A 15 -5.44 -11.60 48.82
N GLY A 16 -5.45 -10.32 49.15
CA GLY A 16 -4.40 -9.70 49.95
C GLY A 16 -4.26 -8.20 49.67
N ALA A 17 -3.44 -7.54 50.45
CA ALA A 17 -3.03 -6.15 50.21
C ALA A 17 -1.81 -6.15 49.29
N PHE A 18 -1.77 -5.18 48.37
CA PHE A 18 -0.66 -4.98 47.47
C PHE A 18 0.05 -3.68 47.80
N GLU A 19 1.38 -3.72 47.85
CA GLU A 19 2.20 -2.52 47.96
C GLU A 19 2.74 -2.18 46.57
N PHE A 20 2.52 -0.95 46.12
CA PHE A 20 3.00 -0.45 44.84
C PHE A 20 4.04 0.63 45.09
N LYS A 21 5.23 0.44 44.51
CA LYS A 21 6.27 1.45 44.41
C LYS A 21 6.24 2.11 43.04
N ILE A 22 6.00 3.41 43.02
CA ILE A 22 6.09 4.17 41.78
C ILE A 22 7.58 4.39 41.49
N GLU A 23 8.11 3.76 40.45
CA GLU A 23 9.50 3.89 40.05
C GLU A 23 9.71 5.02 39.06
N ARG A 24 8.72 5.32 38.22
CA ARG A 24 8.82 6.37 37.19
C ARG A 24 7.44 6.96 36.91
N ILE A 25 7.38 8.28 36.83
CA ILE A 25 6.23 9.01 36.33
C ILE A 25 6.65 9.63 35.02
N SER A 26 5.91 9.34 33.96
CA SER A 26 6.16 9.92 32.61
C SER A 26 5.03 10.87 32.28
N HIS A 27 5.39 12.08 31.89
CA HIS A 27 4.45 13.11 31.44
C HIS A 27 4.71 13.41 29.96
N PRO A 28 3.71 13.25 29.06
CA PRO A 28 3.86 13.65 27.68
C PRO A 28 3.96 15.18 27.61
N ALA A 29 5.00 15.67 26.97
CA ALA A 29 5.20 17.07 26.67
C ALA A 29 5.48 17.25 25.17
N LEU A 30 5.12 18.40 24.62
CA LEU A 30 5.49 18.73 23.24
C LEU A 30 7.01 18.83 23.16
N ALA A 31 7.57 18.24 22.09
CA ALA A 31 8.99 18.35 21.83
C ALA A 31 9.37 19.78 21.42
N GLU A 32 10.55 20.23 21.80
CA GLU A 32 11.10 21.48 21.28
C GLU A 32 11.46 21.34 19.81
N LEU A 33 11.15 22.36 19.01
CA LEU A 33 11.46 22.40 17.59
C LEU A 33 12.94 22.81 17.42
N ASN A 34 13.82 21.83 17.53
CA ASN A 34 15.27 21.98 17.43
C ASN A 34 15.87 20.92 16.48
N GLU A 35 17.16 21.05 16.16
CA GLU A 35 17.86 20.14 15.25
C GLU A 35 17.77 18.68 15.68
N GLU A 36 17.79 18.39 16.99
CA GLU A 36 17.66 17.02 17.51
C GLU A 36 16.28 16.43 17.17
N PHE A 37 15.22 17.23 17.32
CA PHE A 37 13.85 16.83 16.96
C PHE A 37 13.74 16.63 15.44
N TYR A 38 14.27 17.55 14.64
CA TYR A 38 14.21 17.44 13.18
C TYR A 38 14.91 16.17 12.69
N GLY A 39 16.08 15.84 13.23
CA GLY A 39 16.79 14.61 12.90
C GLY A 39 16.09 13.31 13.36
N LYS A 40 15.26 13.39 14.42
CA LYS A 40 14.43 12.26 14.84
C LYS A 40 13.24 12.04 13.90
N VAL A 41 12.64 13.12 13.38
CA VAL A 41 11.51 13.06 12.45
C VAL A 41 11.96 12.66 11.06
N PHE A 42 13.03 13.28 10.57
CA PHE A 42 13.59 13.04 9.24
C PHE A 42 14.98 12.42 9.35
N ARG A 43 15.04 11.13 9.63
CA ARG A 43 16.31 10.40 9.77
C ARG A 43 17.13 10.50 8.48
N GLY A 44 18.38 10.92 8.62
CA GLY A 44 19.30 11.03 7.49
C GLY A 44 19.21 12.35 6.71
N ALA A 45 18.29 13.25 7.04
CA ALA A 45 18.24 14.60 6.46
C ALA A 45 18.96 15.61 7.37
N GLU A 46 19.86 16.40 6.82
CA GLU A 46 20.46 17.52 7.53
C GLU A 46 19.51 18.73 7.51
N ILE A 47 18.68 18.85 8.54
CA ILE A 47 17.73 19.95 8.71
C ILE A 47 18.22 20.82 9.87
N LYS A 48 18.62 22.06 9.56
CA LYS A 48 19.25 22.98 10.53
C LYS A 48 18.35 24.13 10.94
N SER A 49 17.30 24.42 10.18
CA SER A 49 16.38 25.51 10.46
C SER A 49 14.93 25.03 10.55
N TYR A 50 14.10 25.87 11.20
CA TYR A 50 12.65 25.63 11.23
C TYR A 50 12.05 25.72 9.81
N GLU A 51 12.53 26.62 8.98
CA GLU A 51 12.07 26.82 7.61
C GLU A 51 12.33 25.58 6.75
N ASP A 52 13.51 24.97 6.88
CA ASP A 52 13.85 23.73 6.18
C ASP A 52 12.97 22.57 6.66
N PHE A 53 12.74 22.51 7.98
CA PHE A 53 11.86 21.51 8.57
C PHE A 53 10.42 21.64 8.05
N GLU A 54 9.87 22.86 8.07
CA GLU A 54 8.53 23.16 7.57
C GLU A 54 8.40 22.81 6.08
N SER A 55 9.41 23.17 5.28
CA SER A 55 9.46 22.84 3.85
C SER A 55 9.43 21.32 3.63
N LYS A 56 10.20 20.57 4.42
CA LYS A 56 10.25 19.10 4.33
C LYS A 56 8.95 18.45 4.75
N VAL A 57 8.29 18.97 5.78
CA VAL A 57 6.95 18.52 6.20
C VAL A 57 5.94 18.76 5.07
N LYS A 58 5.95 19.95 4.46
CA LYS A 58 5.06 20.29 3.33
C LYS A 58 5.30 19.34 2.14
N GLU A 59 6.57 19.10 1.78
CA GLU A 59 6.92 18.15 0.71
C GLU A 59 6.36 16.74 1.00
N ASN A 60 6.51 16.24 2.23
CA ASN A 60 5.99 14.92 2.58
C ASN A 60 4.47 14.85 2.55
N ILE A 61 3.79 15.89 3.03
CA ILE A 61 2.32 15.97 2.98
C ILE A 61 1.87 16.01 1.52
N GLN A 62 2.52 16.81 0.68
CA GLN A 62 2.20 16.88 -0.75
C GLN A 62 2.37 15.52 -1.43
N LYS A 63 3.50 14.84 -1.21
CA LYS A 63 3.73 13.47 -1.74
C LYS A 63 2.66 12.48 -1.29
N SER A 64 2.24 12.55 -0.02
CA SER A 64 1.16 11.69 0.48
C SER A 64 -0.15 11.93 -0.27
N TYR A 65 -0.54 13.19 -0.47
CA TYR A 65 -1.76 13.50 -1.23
C TYR A 65 -1.64 13.16 -2.72
N GLU A 66 -0.46 13.27 -3.32
CA GLU A 66 -0.22 12.82 -4.69
C GLU A 66 -0.44 11.31 -4.84
N ILE A 67 0.06 10.52 -3.87
CA ILE A 67 -0.16 9.05 -3.84
C ILE A 67 -1.64 8.74 -3.64
N GLU A 68 -2.30 9.39 -2.69
CA GLU A 68 -3.73 9.20 -2.47
C GLU A 68 -4.57 9.61 -3.69
N GLY A 69 -4.20 10.69 -4.36
CA GLY A 69 -4.83 11.14 -5.61
C GLY A 69 -4.67 10.12 -6.74
N LYS A 70 -3.47 9.55 -6.90
CA LYS A 70 -3.22 8.47 -7.86
C LYS A 70 -4.07 7.23 -7.57
N ASN A 71 -4.15 6.83 -6.29
CA ASN A 71 -5.00 5.71 -5.88
C ASN A 71 -6.49 5.98 -6.15
N GLY A 72 -6.94 7.22 -5.90
CA GLY A 72 -8.30 7.65 -6.23
C GLY A 72 -8.59 7.57 -7.73
N LEU A 73 -7.66 8.05 -8.56
CA LEU A 73 -7.75 7.97 -10.02
C LEU A 73 -7.78 6.51 -10.51
N PHE A 74 -6.95 5.64 -9.91
CA PHE A 74 -6.98 4.20 -10.20
C PHE A 74 -8.37 3.61 -9.95
N ASN A 75 -8.96 3.89 -8.80
CA ASN A 75 -10.29 3.40 -8.47
C ASN A 75 -11.34 3.90 -9.46
N ASP A 76 -11.27 5.16 -9.88
CA ASP A 76 -12.18 5.73 -10.88
C ASP A 76 -12.02 5.05 -12.25
N ILE A 77 -10.79 4.79 -12.68
CA ILE A 77 -10.49 4.06 -13.91
C ILE A 77 -11.03 2.63 -13.83
N PHE A 78 -10.73 1.91 -12.74
CA PHE A 78 -11.20 0.55 -12.51
C PHE A 78 -12.73 0.48 -12.57
N GLU A 79 -13.41 1.35 -11.83
CA GLU A 79 -14.87 1.40 -11.78
C GLU A 79 -15.46 1.74 -13.14
N TYR A 80 -14.92 2.75 -13.82
CA TYR A 80 -15.40 3.17 -15.13
C TYR A 80 -15.29 2.04 -16.16
N TYR A 81 -14.12 1.42 -16.27
CA TYR A 81 -13.90 0.39 -17.30
C TYR A 81 -14.65 -0.90 -16.99
N THR A 82 -14.71 -1.34 -15.74
CA THR A 82 -15.41 -2.58 -15.37
C THR A 82 -16.93 -2.45 -15.50
N LYS A 83 -17.50 -1.25 -15.28
CA LYS A 83 -18.95 -1.00 -15.44
C LYS A 83 -19.35 -0.76 -16.88
N ASN A 84 -18.53 -0.06 -17.67
CA ASN A 84 -18.89 0.37 -19.02
C ASN A 84 -18.42 -0.59 -20.13
N THR A 85 -17.55 -1.56 -19.82
CA THR A 85 -17.12 -2.56 -20.80
C THR A 85 -18.03 -3.78 -20.71
N GLN A 86 -18.73 -4.07 -21.81
CA GLN A 86 -19.56 -5.28 -21.91
C GLN A 86 -18.66 -6.48 -22.19
N ILE A 87 -18.58 -7.38 -21.21
CA ILE A 87 -17.87 -8.66 -21.31
C ILE A 87 -18.84 -9.74 -20.83
N GLU A 88 -19.25 -10.61 -21.74
CA GLU A 88 -20.07 -11.77 -21.40
C GLU A 88 -19.20 -12.83 -20.75
N LEU A 89 -19.55 -13.21 -19.53
CA LEU A 89 -18.84 -14.23 -18.76
C LEU A 89 -19.75 -15.41 -18.50
N PRO A 90 -19.26 -16.66 -18.60
CA PRO A 90 -20.01 -17.87 -18.32
C PRO A 90 -20.14 -18.07 -16.78
N GLU A 91 -21.04 -17.33 -16.14
CA GLU A 91 -21.16 -17.28 -14.67
C GLU A 91 -21.33 -18.65 -14.02
N SER A 92 -22.21 -19.51 -14.57
CA SER A 92 -22.43 -20.85 -14.03
C SER A 92 -21.16 -21.71 -14.06
N PHE A 93 -20.38 -21.59 -15.13
CA PHE A 93 -19.08 -22.26 -15.25
C PHE A 93 -18.09 -21.70 -14.22
N LEU A 94 -17.98 -20.39 -14.11
CA LEU A 94 -17.06 -19.72 -13.18
C LEU A 94 -17.35 -20.07 -11.72
N LYS A 95 -18.62 -20.12 -11.31
CA LYS A 95 -19.02 -20.54 -9.96
C LYS A 95 -18.62 -21.98 -9.68
N ASN A 96 -18.88 -22.88 -10.61
CA ASN A 96 -18.47 -24.29 -10.48
C ASN A 96 -16.95 -24.45 -10.47
N TRP A 97 -16.24 -23.69 -11.31
CA TRP A 97 -14.78 -23.69 -11.34
C TRP A 97 -14.18 -23.22 -10.01
N LEU A 98 -14.72 -22.15 -9.42
CA LEU A 98 -14.31 -21.66 -8.10
C LEU A 98 -14.47 -22.71 -7.01
N LEU A 99 -15.57 -23.48 -7.01
CA LEU A 99 -15.76 -24.59 -6.07
C LEU A 99 -14.68 -25.65 -6.20
N VAL A 100 -14.37 -26.05 -7.45
CA VAL A 100 -13.38 -27.09 -7.72
C VAL A 100 -11.96 -26.64 -7.35
N VAL A 101 -11.56 -25.44 -7.77
CA VAL A 101 -10.18 -24.94 -7.55
C VAL A 101 -9.89 -24.68 -6.07
N ASN A 102 -10.91 -24.30 -5.30
CA ASN A 102 -10.75 -24.08 -3.86
C ASN A 102 -10.81 -25.36 -3.03
N GLU A 103 -10.92 -26.53 -3.66
CA GLU A 103 -10.86 -27.85 -2.98
C GLU A 103 -11.79 -27.97 -1.76
N GLY A 104 -12.97 -27.34 -1.83
CA GLY A 104 -13.94 -27.33 -0.74
C GLY A 104 -13.62 -26.37 0.42
N LYS A 105 -12.61 -25.49 0.29
CA LYS A 105 -12.30 -24.46 1.30
C LYS A 105 -13.33 -23.33 1.34
N LEU A 106 -14.07 -23.15 0.23
CA LEU A 106 -15.17 -22.19 0.13
C LEU A 106 -16.49 -22.93 -0.07
N THR A 107 -17.54 -22.48 0.62
CA THR A 107 -18.88 -22.98 0.42
C THR A 107 -19.54 -22.29 -0.79
N LYS A 108 -20.62 -22.88 -1.28
CA LYS A 108 -21.38 -22.31 -2.40
C LYS A 108 -21.95 -20.93 -2.05
N GLU A 109 -22.43 -20.77 -0.83
CA GLU A 109 -22.96 -19.52 -0.28
C GLU A 109 -21.87 -18.43 -0.24
N GLN A 110 -20.67 -18.76 0.22
CA GLN A 110 -19.53 -17.82 0.24
C GLN A 110 -19.10 -17.39 -1.16
N ILE A 111 -19.15 -18.31 -2.12
CA ILE A 111 -18.87 -17.98 -3.52
C ILE A 111 -19.96 -17.05 -4.06
N ASP A 112 -21.24 -17.35 -3.80
CA ASP A 112 -22.35 -16.50 -4.28
C ASP A 112 -22.27 -15.08 -3.70
N GLU A 113 -21.93 -14.93 -2.43
CA GLU A 113 -21.73 -13.62 -1.78
C GLU A 113 -20.59 -12.79 -2.40
N GLN A 114 -19.50 -13.44 -2.79
CA GLN A 114 -18.31 -12.74 -3.29
C GLN A 114 -18.22 -12.73 -4.82
N PHE A 115 -19.16 -13.37 -5.51
CA PHE A 115 -19.07 -13.58 -6.95
C PHE A 115 -19.06 -12.30 -7.76
N GLU A 116 -19.81 -11.29 -7.35
CA GLU A 116 -19.84 -10.00 -8.03
C GLU A 116 -18.46 -9.32 -8.00
N ASN A 117 -17.80 -9.32 -6.85
CA ASN A 117 -16.44 -8.77 -6.71
C ASN A 117 -15.43 -9.58 -7.54
N PHE A 118 -15.56 -10.90 -7.56
CA PHE A 118 -14.74 -11.74 -8.41
C PHE A 118 -14.92 -11.41 -9.90
N VAL A 119 -16.16 -11.22 -10.34
CA VAL A 119 -16.48 -10.84 -11.72
C VAL A 119 -15.87 -9.48 -12.08
N LEU A 120 -15.94 -8.49 -11.19
CA LEU A 120 -15.30 -7.17 -11.41
C LEU A 120 -13.77 -7.32 -11.54
N GLY A 121 -13.14 -8.10 -10.67
CA GLY A 121 -11.70 -8.37 -10.76
C GLY A 121 -11.34 -9.09 -12.07
N LEU A 122 -12.09 -10.12 -12.46
CA LEU A 122 -11.86 -10.85 -13.71
C LEU A 122 -12.04 -9.94 -14.95
N LYS A 123 -13.08 -9.11 -14.98
CA LYS A 123 -13.27 -8.12 -16.04
C LYS A 123 -12.07 -7.18 -16.15
N TRP A 124 -11.59 -6.68 -15.02
CA TRP A 124 -10.43 -5.82 -14.98
C TRP A 124 -9.18 -6.51 -15.53
N ASP A 125 -8.94 -7.76 -15.17
CA ASP A 125 -7.81 -8.54 -15.69
C ASP A 125 -7.90 -8.74 -17.21
N LEU A 126 -9.10 -9.02 -17.73
CA LEU A 126 -9.32 -9.13 -19.16
C LEU A 126 -9.08 -7.80 -19.89
N ILE A 127 -9.52 -6.69 -19.31
CA ILE A 127 -9.30 -5.34 -19.86
C ILE A 127 -7.80 -5.00 -19.88
N LYS A 128 -7.10 -5.18 -18.74
CA LYS A 128 -5.66 -4.95 -18.64
C LYS A 128 -4.88 -5.76 -19.70
N ASN A 129 -5.16 -7.05 -19.79
CA ASN A 129 -4.50 -7.94 -20.73
C ASN A 129 -4.79 -7.55 -22.20
N LYS A 130 -6.01 -7.13 -22.49
CA LYS A 130 -6.37 -6.65 -23.83
C LYS A 130 -5.62 -5.36 -24.18
N LEU A 131 -5.57 -4.39 -23.27
CA LEU A 131 -4.82 -3.15 -23.47
C LEU A 131 -3.33 -3.43 -23.62
N ALA A 132 -2.76 -4.27 -22.78
CA ALA A 132 -1.35 -4.63 -22.87
C ALA A 132 -1.01 -5.28 -24.21
N LYS A 133 -1.88 -6.15 -24.71
CA LYS A 133 -1.70 -6.79 -26.03
C LYS A 133 -1.83 -5.79 -27.18
N ASP A 134 -2.85 -4.93 -27.14
CA ASP A 134 -3.13 -3.99 -28.24
C ASP A 134 -2.07 -2.88 -28.35
N PHE A 135 -1.45 -2.52 -27.24
CA PHE A 135 -0.42 -1.48 -27.17
C PHE A 135 0.99 -2.04 -26.92
N GLU A 136 1.17 -3.35 -27.03
CA GLU A 136 2.46 -4.03 -26.89
C GLU A 136 3.21 -3.67 -25.59
N LEU A 137 2.47 -3.49 -24.48
CA LEU A 137 3.06 -3.17 -23.20
C LEU A 137 3.90 -4.34 -22.69
N LYS A 138 5.11 -4.04 -22.25
CA LYS A 138 6.02 -5.01 -21.63
C LYS A 138 6.50 -4.45 -20.30
N VAL A 139 6.65 -5.33 -19.35
CA VAL A 139 7.32 -5.03 -18.08
C VAL A 139 8.70 -5.66 -18.16
N GLU A 140 9.72 -4.83 -18.11
CA GLU A 140 11.10 -5.29 -18.12
C GLU A 140 11.54 -5.72 -16.71
N HIS A 141 12.52 -6.61 -16.64
CA HIS A 141 13.02 -7.14 -15.37
C HIS A 141 13.54 -6.03 -14.44
N GLU A 142 14.19 -5.04 -15.02
CA GLU A 142 14.73 -3.87 -14.35
C GLU A 142 13.66 -3.07 -13.61
N GLU A 143 12.47 -2.97 -14.16
CA GLU A 143 11.34 -2.25 -13.54
C GLU A 143 10.82 -3.00 -12.30
N VAL A 144 10.84 -4.32 -12.35
CA VAL A 144 10.48 -5.16 -11.20
C VAL A 144 11.51 -4.99 -10.08
N ILE A 145 12.80 -4.96 -10.44
CA ILE A 145 13.89 -4.71 -9.48
C ILE A 145 13.75 -3.33 -8.85
N GLU A 146 13.49 -2.28 -9.64
CA GLU A 146 13.34 -0.93 -9.09
C GLU A 146 12.14 -0.80 -8.13
N LYS A 147 11.04 -1.49 -8.39
CA LYS A 147 9.93 -1.56 -7.42
C LYS A 147 10.34 -2.24 -6.12
N ALA A 148 11.05 -3.35 -6.19
CA ALA A 148 11.56 -4.02 -5.00
C ALA A 148 12.58 -3.14 -4.24
N LYS A 149 13.45 -2.43 -4.95
CA LYS A 149 14.39 -1.44 -4.35
C LYS A 149 13.62 -0.31 -3.65
N ALA A 150 12.56 0.22 -4.24
CA ALA A 150 11.74 1.26 -3.62
C ALA A 150 11.14 0.81 -2.28
N VAL A 151 10.68 -0.44 -2.19
CA VAL A 151 10.19 -1.03 -0.94
C VAL A 151 11.31 -1.15 0.09
N VAL A 152 12.50 -1.63 -0.31
CA VAL A 152 13.67 -1.72 0.57
C VAL A 152 14.05 -0.33 1.08
N ARG A 153 14.18 0.66 0.20
CA ARG A 153 14.50 2.05 0.59
C ARG A 153 13.49 2.60 1.60
N SER A 154 12.20 2.40 1.33
CA SER A 154 11.12 2.84 2.22
C SER A 154 11.20 2.19 3.62
N GLN A 155 11.47 0.90 3.70
CA GLN A 155 11.59 0.16 4.97
C GLN A 155 12.73 0.67 5.84
N PHE A 156 13.82 1.13 5.22
CA PHE A 156 15.00 1.65 5.95
C PHE A 156 15.01 3.18 6.06
N GLY A 157 13.96 3.87 5.59
CA GLY A 157 13.88 5.33 5.61
C GLY A 157 14.94 6.00 4.74
N MET A 158 15.41 5.30 3.70
CA MET A 158 16.42 5.80 2.77
C MET A 158 15.76 6.66 1.69
N HIS A 159 16.34 7.81 1.40
CA HIS A 159 15.90 8.69 0.30
C HIS A 159 16.85 8.55 -0.89
N ASP A 160 16.32 8.57 -2.11
CA ASP A 160 17.07 8.34 -3.35
C ASP A 160 18.32 9.22 -3.51
N ASN A 161 18.32 10.40 -2.93
CA ASN A 161 19.43 11.38 -3.05
C ASN A 161 20.57 11.14 -2.06
N GLN A 162 20.54 10.08 -1.25
CA GLN A 162 21.48 9.83 -0.15
C GLN A 162 22.22 8.50 -0.30
N LEU A 163 22.02 7.79 -1.40
CA LEU A 163 22.66 6.51 -1.61
C LEU A 163 24.01 6.72 -2.33
N ASP A 164 25.08 6.34 -1.67
CA ASP A 164 26.36 6.11 -2.34
C ASP A 164 26.34 4.77 -3.12
N GLU A 165 27.34 4.53 -3.93
CA GLU A 165 27.41 3.32 -4.76
C GLU A 165 27.39 2.02 -3.94
N GLU A 166 27.93 2.01 -2.72
CA GLU A 166 27.95 0.83 -1.85
C GLU A 166 26.55 0.56 -1.29
N MET A 167 25.86 1.60 -0.87
CA MET A 167 24.49 1.48 -0.36
C MET A 167 23.51 1.06 -1.46
N ASP A 168 23.63 1.61 -2.68
CA ASP A 168 22.77 1.18 -3.80
C ASP A 168 23.01 -0.29 -4.18
N LYS A 169 24.24 -0.78 -4.11
CA LYS A 169 24.56 -2.21 -4.27
C LYS A 169 23.92 -3.07 -3.18
N LEU A 170 23.94 -2.62 -1.92
CA LEU A 170 23.28 -3.32 -0.82
C LEU A 170 21.76 -3.38 -1.02
N VAL A 171 21.13 -2.26 -1.37
CA VAL A 171 19.69 -2.18 -1.69
C VAL A 171 19.36 -3.11 -2.85
N SER A 172 20.18 -3.14 -3.89
CA SER A 172 20.01 -4.02 -5.05
C SER A 172 20.05 -5.49 -4.66
N ASN A 173 21.06 -5.89 -3.87
CA ASN A 173 21.20 -7.27 -3.38
C ASN A 173 20.00 -7.68 -2.50
N TRP A 174 19.51 -6.79 -1.65
CA TRP A 174 18.33 -7.07 -0.83
C TRP A 174 17.06 -7.18 -1.67
N ALA A 175 16.87 -6.31 -2.65
CA ALA A 175 15.75 -6.37 -3.59
C ALA A 175 15.77 -7.71 -4.35
N GLU A 176 16.91 -8.12 -4.91
CA GLU A 176 17.01 -9.41 -5.57
C GLU A 176 16.72 -10.59 -4.63
N ASN A 177 17.18 -10.54 -3.38
CA ASN A 177 16.89 -11.57 -2.41
C ASN A 177 15.38 -11.66 -2.08
N ILE A 178 14.70 -10.51 -1.99
CA ILE A 178 13.24 -10.46 -1.82
C ILE A 178 12.56 -11.11 -3.03
N LEU A 179 12.97 -10.76 -4.24
CA LEU A 179 12.37 -11.29 -5.48
C LEU A 179 12.55 -12.81 -5.64
N LYS A 180 13.62 -13.38 -5.07
CA LYS A 180 13.88 -14.83 -5.11
C LYS A 180 13.11 -15.63 -4.05
N LYS A 181 12.49 -14.95 -3.06
CA LYS A 181 11.72 -15.63 -2.01
C LYS A 181 10.47 -16.33 -2.55
N ASP A 182 10.04 -17.34 -1.82
CA ASP A 182 8.77 -18.05 -2.00
C ASP A 182 8.52 -18.54 -3.44
N ASN A 183 9.56 -19.11 -4.07
CA ASN A 183 9.49 -19.63 -5.44
C ASN A 183 9.01 -18.57 -6.45
N GLY A 184 9.45 -17.33 -6.29
CA GLY A 184 9.13 -16.22 -7.19
C GLY A 184 7.73 -15.62 -7.00
N LYS A 185 7.07 -15.86 -5.88
CA LYS A 185 5.79 -15.20 -5.55
C LYS A 185 5.95 -13.69 -5.43
N GLU A 186 7.02 -13.27 -4.74
CA GLU A 186 7.31 -11.83 -4.61
C GLU A 186 7.63 -11.19 -5.97
N TYR A 187 8.38 -11.87 -6.82
CA TYR A 187 8.62 -11.39 -8.19
C TYR A 187 7.32 -11.17 -8.94
N ARG A 188 6.40 -12.13 -8.88
CA ARG A 188 5.10 -12.01 -9.57
C ARG A 188 4.27 -10.86 -9.01
N LYS A 189 4.32 -10.60 -7.71
CA LYS A 189 3.64 -9.49 -7.08
C LYS A 189 4.16 -8.15 -7.61
N PHE A 190 5.48 -7.93 -7.58
CA PHE A 190 6.07 -6.69 -8.09
C PHE A 190 5.91 -6.53 -9.59
N PHE A 191 5.95 -7.65 -10.34
CA PHE A 191 5.65 -7.64 -11.77
C PHE A 191 4.20 -7.16 -12.03
N GLU A 192 3.22 -7.70 -11.31
CA GLU A 192 1.82 -7.29 -11.44
C GLU A 192 1.61 -5.83 -11.05
N GLU A 193 2.26 -5.35 -10.00
CA GLU A 193 2.24 -3.94 -9.61
C GLU A 193 2.81 -3.03 -10.72
N ALA A 194 3.94 -3.41 -11.31
CA ALA A 194 4.53 -2.68 -12.44
C ALA A 194 3.63 -2.73 -13.69
N PHE A 195 3.02 -3.88 -13.95
CA PHE A 195 2.11 -4.07 -15.06
C PHE A 195 0.86 -3.20 -14.94
N VAL A 196 0.23 -3.20 -13.76
CA VAL A 196 -0.93 -2.34 -13.48
C VAL A 196 -0.58 -0.88 -13.67
N GLU A 197 0.55 -0.42 -13.14
CA GLU A 197 1.00 0.96 -13.28
C GLU A 197 1.18 1.36 -14.74
N LYS A 198 1.83 0.53 -15.56
CA LYS A 198 1.96 0.78 -17.01
C LYS A 198 0.61 0.85 -17.74
N VAL A 199 -0.32 -0.01 -17.38
CA VAL A 199 -1.68 0.04 -17.96
C VAL A 199 -2.38 1.34 -17.57
N LEU A 200 -2.24 1.78 -16.32
CA LEU A 200 -2.80 3.04 -15.85
C LEU A 200 -2.18 4.25 -16.55
N ASP A 201 -0.87 4.28 -16.67
CA ASP A 201 -0.15 5.35 -17.38
C ASP A 201 -0.58 5.40 -18.85
N LEU A 202 -0.74 4.24 -19.50
CA LEU A 202 -1.30 4.18 -20.84
C LEU A 202 -2.71 4.79 -20.90
N ILE A 203 -3.61 4.38 -20.02
CA ILE A 203 -4.99 4.90 -19.98
C ILE A 203 -4.95 6.42 -19.78
N VAL A 204 -4.20 6.89 -18.77
CA VAL A 204 -4.06 8.31 -18.47
C VAL A 204 -3.54 9.09 -19.67
N SER A 205 -2.59 8.53 -20.43
CA SER A 205 -2.07 9.16 -21.68
C SER A 205 -3.09 9.28 -22.81
N LYS A 206 -4.14 8.47 -22.77
CA LYS A 206 -5.17 8.39 -23.84
C LYS A 206 -6.47 9.11 -23.50
N VAL A 207 -6.70 9.40 -22.22
CA VAL A 207 -7.94 10.05 -21.77
C VAL A 207 -7.69 11.52 -21.41
N LYS A 208 -8.75 12.32 -21.47
CA LYS A 208 -8.70 13.71 -21.00
C LYS A 208 -9.04 13.72 -19.50
N LEU A 209 -8.05 13.98 -18.68
CA LEU A 209 -8.28 14.18 -17.25
C LEU A 209 -8.93 15.55 -16.99
N ILE A 210 -9.85 15.57 -16.05
CA ILE A 210 -10.46 16.78 -15.51
C ILE A 210 -9.92 16.98 -14.10
N GLU A 211 -8.91 17.83 -13.96
CA GLU A 211 -8.36 18.18 -12.66
C GLU A 211 -9.26 19.18 -11.95
N LYS A 212 -9.50 18.94 -10.68
CA LYS A 212 -10.27 19.83 -9.81
C LYS A 212 -9.47 20.12 -8.56
N THR A 213 -9.24 21.38 -8.29
CA THR A 213 -8.67 21.80 -7.00
C THR A 213 -9.80 21.76 -5.96
N ILE A 214 -9.59 21.04 -4.89
CA ILE A 214 -10.51 20.91 -3.76
C ILE A 214 -9.76 21.13 -2.46
N ASP A 215 -10.47 21.51 -1.40
CA ASP A 215 -9.89 21.56 -0.07
C ASP A 215 -9.70 20.17 0.54
N ILE A 216 -8.94 20.12 1.62
CA ILE A 216 -8.57 18.85 2.29
C ILE A 216 -9.81 18.15 2.87
N GLU A 217 -10.78 18.90 3.38
CA GLU A 217 -11.98 18.32 4.00
C GLU A 217 -12.81 17.60 2.94
N LYS A 218 -13.03 18.25 1.81
CA LYS A 218 -13.73 17.66 0.67
C LYS A 218 -12.97 16.48 0.05
N PHE A 219 -11.64 16.53 0.02
CA PHE A 219 -10.83 15.40 -0.42
C PHE A 219 -11.05 14.18 0.48
N ARG A 220 -11.04 14.36 1.81
CA ARG A 220 -11.29 13.29 2.79
C ARG A 220 -12.70 12.72 2.67
N GLU A 221 -13.70 13.55 2.48
CA GLU A 221 -15.08 13.09 2.24
C GLU A 221 -15.18 12.22 0.98
N LEU A 222 -14.53 12.61 -0.12
CA LEU A 222 -14.50 11.82 -1.35
C LEU A 222 -13.81 10.44 -1.14
N GLN A 223 -12.79 10.38 -0.32
CA GLN A 223 -12.11 9.12 -0.01
C GLN A 223 -12.96 8.21 0.91
N GLN A 224 -13.73 8.77 1.83
CA GLN A 224 -14.63 8.00 2.71
C GLN A 224 -15.84 7.43 1.97
N ASN A 225 -16.38 8.16 1.00
CA ASN A 225 -17.54 7.73 0.21
C ASN A 225 -17.21 6.67 -0.85
N LYS A 226 -15.92 6.37 -1.08
CA LYS A 226 -15.43 5.34 -2.01
C LYS A 226 -15.09 4.01 -1.32
N LYS A 227 -15.27 3.92 0.00
CA LYS A 227 -15.16 2.67 0.77
C LYS A 227 -16.51 1.98 0.88
#